data_27d863d41cc9d8a4afb8b9580fbe403f
#
_entry.id   27d863d41cc9d8a4afb8b9580fbe403f
#
_cell.length_a   1.000
_cell.length_b   1.000
_cell.length_c   1.000
_cell.angle_alpha   90.00
_cell.angle_beta   90.00
_cell.angle_gamma   90.00
#
_symmetry.space_group_name_H-M   'P 1'
#
loop_
_entity.id
_entity.type
_entity.pdbx_description
1 polymer ?
#
loop_
_entity_poly.entity_id
_entity_poly.type
_entity_poly.pdbx_seq_one_letter_code
_entity_poly.pdbx_strand_id
1 'polypeptide(L)'
;MSNVIILIAIVLYLGMVVGIGVICSKKNNDVGDFYLGGRKLGPIVTAMSAEASDMSSYLLMGVPGLAYLTGLADATWTAIGLALGTYLNWLIVAKKIRLYSHGYNAITLPDYFSKRFGDDKHIITLISSVLIIIFFIPYTASGFAACGKLFNSLLGFDYHAAMIISAVVIVLYCTMGGFLAASTSDLVQSIIMTFALAVVVIFGIVQAGGMGVVLDNAKALPGYLDMFHTHIAETNTSGDYGFFKIVSTLAWGLGYFGMPHILLRFMAIEDENKLKISRRIATVWVFISLIVATGIGVIGLTLSKSGIIDTLTGSESETIIVKLSHYLSTFNPVAAFIAGIILAGILAATMSTADSQLLAASSAISQNLAVEVLHINMSEKKSMLVARLTVVAIAVVSIFFALDPTSSVFKIVSFAWAGFGAAFGPVVLCSLFWKRANKYGIISGMIAGGAMIFIWKFGIAKLGGIFAVYELLPAFIFATLVIIVVSLATGKPSQEVMDKFEEVKNMSK
;
A
#
# COMPACT_ATOMS: atom_id res chain seq x y z
N MET A 1 -35.01 -3.08 -2.59
CA MET A 1 -34.91 -1.61 -2.45
C MET A 1 -33.54 -1.20 -1.90
N SER A 2 -33.06 -1.82 -0.82
CA SER A 2 -31.75 -1.48 -0.20
C SER A 2 -30.57 -1.57 -1.16
N ASN A 3 -30.45 -2.63 -1.97
CA ASN A 3 -29.36 -2.79 -2.93
C ASN A 3 -29.32 -1.67 -4.00
N VAL A 4 -30.49 -1.17 -4.41
CA VAL A 4 -30.54 -0.04 -5.37
C VAL A 4 -30.01 1.24 -4.73
N ILE A 5 -30.35 1.51 -3.47
CA ILE A 5 -29.87 2.69 -2.73
C ILE A 5 -28.36 2.60 -2.50
N ILE A 6 -27.85 1.43 -2.14
CA ILE A 6 -26.40 1.17 -2.03
C ILE A 6 -25.71 1.46 -3.35
N LEU A 7 -26.22 0.94 -4.46
CA LEU A 7 -25.66 1.17 -5.78
C LEU A 7 -25.67 2.66 -6.17
N ILE A 8 -26.72 3.39 -5.83
CA ILE A 8 -26.79 4.84 -6.04
C ILE A 8 -25.64 5.54 -5.29
N ALA A 9 -25.39 5.22 -4.02
CA ALA A 9 -24.31 5.80 -3.26
C ALA A 9 -22.91 5.49 -3.87
N ILE A 10 -22.71 4.24 -4.31
CA ILE A 10 -21.48 3.83 -5.00
C ILE A 10 -21.31 4.57 -6.33
N VAL A 11 -22.35 4.68 -7.14
CA VAL A 11 -22.30 5.39 -8.43
C VAL A 11 -22.03 6.87 -8.23
N LEU A 12 -22.62 7.51 -7.20
CA LEU A 12 -22.31 8.90 -6.85
C LEU A 12 -20.83 9.08 -6.48
N TYR A 13 -20.29 8.15 -5.68
CA TYR A 13 -18.86 8.14 -5.33
C TYR A 13 -17.98 7.99 -6.59
N LEU A 14 -18.24 7.00 -7.43
CA LEU A 14 -17.48 6.77 -8.67
C LEU A 14 -17.58 7.96 -9.62
N GLY A 15 -18.76 8.58 -9.74
CA GLY A 15 -18.98 9.80 -10.52
C GLY A 15 -18.15 10.98 -10.02
N MET A 16 -18.03 11.12 -8.70
CA MET A 16 -17.18 12.15 -8.08
C MET A 16 -15.69 11.91 -8.40
N VAL A 17 -15.19 10.68 -8.27
CA VAL A 17 -13.78 10.34 -8.57
C VAL A 17 -13.46 10.56 -10.05
N VAL A 18 -14.32 10.11 -10.95
CA VAL A 18 -14.18 10.37 -12.40
C VAL A 18 -14.21 11.88 -12.69
N GLY A 19 -15.09 12.63 -12.03
CA GLY A 19 -15.17 14.09 -12.14
C GLY A 19 -13.85 14.77 -11.75
N ILE A 20 -13.22 14.35 -10.64
CA ILE A 20 -11.89 14.82 -10.24
C ILE A 20 -10.85 14.48 -11.33
N GLY A 21 -10.88 13.25 -11.87
CA GLY A 21 -10.02 12.84 -12.97
C GLY A 21 -10.11 13.75 -14.19
N VAL A 22 -11.35 14.09 -14.62
CA VAL A 22 -11.60 15.00 -15.75
C VAL A 22 -11.11 16.43 -15.47
N ILE A 23 -11.33 16.95 -14.25
CA ILE A 23 -10.87 18.29 -13.88
C ILE A 23 -9.34 18.35 -13.88
N CYS A 24 -8.69 17.37 -13.27
CA CYS A 24 -7.24 17.32 -13.17
C CYS A 24 -6.55 17.02 -14.51
N SER A 25 -7.21 16.32 -15.43
CA SER A 25 -6.65 16.00 -16.76
C SER A 25 -6.28 17.27 -17.56
N LYS A 26 -6.99 18.37 -17.31
CA LYS A 26 -6.71 19.67 -17.94
C LYS A 26 -5.42 20.35 -17.45
N LYS A 27 -4.83 19.83 -16.36
CA LYS A 27 -3.60 20.36 -15.75
C LYS A 27 -2.35 19.52 -16.10
N ASN A 28 -2.52 18.42 -16.81
CA ASN A 28 -1.43 17.56 -17.24
C ASN A 28 -0.88 18.05 -18.59
N ASN A 29 0.14 18.89 -18.56
CA ASN A 29 0.73 19.48 -19.75
C ASN A 29 1.88 18.62 -20.32
N ASP A 30 2.61 17.94 -19.44
CA ASP A 30 3.77 17.13 -19.77
C ASP A 30 3.80 15.82 -18.96
N VAL A 31 4.83 15.01 -19.19
CA VAL A 31 5.04 13.74 -18.51
C VAL A 31 5.40 13.93 -17.03
N GLY A 32 6.09 15.01 -16.68
CA GLY A 32 6.42 15.36 -15.30
C GLY A 32 5.16 15.69 -14.49
N ASP A 33 4.23 16.47 -15.08
CA ASP A 33 2.92 16.72 -14.49
C ASP A 33 2.13 15.40 -14.31
N PHE A 34 2.18 14.51 -15.32
CA PHE A 34 1.43 13.25 -15.28
C PHE A 34 1.94 12.28 -14.20
N TYR A 35 3.26 12.17 -13.96
CA TYR A 35 3.84 11.21 -13.02
C TYR A 35 4.22 11.76 -11.64
N LEU A 36 4.38 13.09 -11.51
CA LEU A 36 4.80 13.73 -10.25
C LEU A 36 3.99 14.98 -9.88
N GLY A 37 2.99 15.33 -10.68
CA GLY A 37 2.12 16.49 -10.41
C GLY A 37 2.86 17.82 -10.37
N GLY A 38 3.99 17.95 -11.07
CA GLY A 38 4.81 19.16 -11.10
C GLY A 38 5.36 19.59 -9.74
N ARG A 39 5.40 18.70 -8.74
CA ARG A 39 5.83 18.99 -7.35
C ARG A 39 4.99 20.09 -6.68
N LYS A 40 3.67 20.05 -6.83
CA LYS A 40 2.74 21.09 -6.36
C LYS A 40 1.77 20.60 -5.28
N LEU A 41 2.02 19.44 -4.65
CA LEU A 41 1.14 18.93 -3.62
C LEU A 41 1.24 19.74 -2.33
N GLY A 42 0.10 20.19 -1.82
CA GLY A 42 0.01 20.78 -0.49
C GLY A 42 0.16 19.73 0.63
N PRO A 43 0.47 20.15 1.87
CA PRO A 43 0.84 19.21 2.95
C PRO A 43 -0.28 18.25 3.35
N ILE A 44 -1.53 18.66 3.32
CA ILE A 44 -2.69 17.81 3.67
C ILE A 44 -2.87 16.74 2.58
N VAL A 45 -2.87 17.16 1.31
CA VAL A 45 -3.00 16.24 0.18
C VAL A 45 -1.84 15.24 0.18
N THR A 46 -0.60 15.71 0.42
CA THR A 46 0.58 14.84 0.48
C THR A 46 0.44 13.79 1.59
N ALA A 47 -0.01 14.18 2.79
CA ALA A 47 -0.23 13.25 3.89
C ALA A 47 -1.30 12.22 3.58
N MET A 48 -2.49 12.69 3.22
CA MET A 48 -3.65 11.81 3.02
C MET A 48 -3.53 10.96 1.77
N SER A 49 -2.88 11.47 0.71
CA SER A 49 -2.58 10.68 -0.48
C SER A 49 -1.53 9.59 -0.21
N ALA A 50 -0.48 9.89 0.57
CA ALA A 50 0.49 8.88 0.95
C ALA A 50 -0.17 7.72 1.72
N GLU A 51 -0.97 8.06 2.74
CA GLU A 51 -1.57 7.05 3.61
C GLU A 51 -2.77 6.33 2.95
N ALA A 52 -3.61 7.02 2.18
CA ALA A 52 -4.70 6.38 1.45
C ALA A 52 -4.19 5.39 0.40
N SER A 53 -3.09 5.74 -0.30
CA SER A 53 -2.48 4.85 -1.29
C SER A 53 -1.69 3.70 -0.67
N ASP A 54 -1.27 3.83 0.58
CA ASP A 54 -0.60 2.79 1.36
C ASP A 54 -1.57 1.76 1.93
N MET A 55 -2.60 2.24 2.63
CA MET A 55 -3.47 1.39 3.44
C MET A 55 -4.30 0.40 2.63
N SER A 56 -4.61 0.69 1.38
CA SER A 56 -5.32 -0.22 0.45
C SER A 56 -6.59 -0.88 1.04
N SER A 57 -7.14 -1.85 0.35
CA SER A 57 -8.14 -2.78 0.89
C SER A 57 -7.64 -3.56 2.12
N TYR A 58 -6.34 -3.58 2.36
CA TYR A 58 -5.72 -4.15 3.55
C TYR A 58 -6.31 -3.58 4.84
N LEU A 59 -6.47 -2.24 4.94
CA LEU A 59 -7.02 -1.58 6.14
C LEU A 59 -8.48 -1.96 6.43
N LEU A 60 -9.32 -2.02 5.40
CA LEU A 60 -10.78 -2.22 5.56
C LEU A 60 -11.21 -3.68 5.43
N MET A 61 -10.35 -4.56 4.95
CA MET A 61 -10.64 -5.99 4.76
C MET A 61 -9.59 -6.87 5.47
N GLY A 62 -8.31 -6.69 5.18
CA GLY A 62 -7.25 -7.57 5.67
C GLY A 62 -7.07 -7.50 7.19
N VAL A 63 -6.92 -6.30 7.76
CA VAL A 63 -6.71 -6.12 9.22
C VAL A 63 -7.91 -6.58 10.04
N PRO A 64 -9.17 -6.19 9.72
CA PRO A 64 -10.33 -6.71 10.42
C PRO A 64 -10.46 -8.23 10.31
N GLY A 65 -10.21 -8.79 9.12
CA GLY A 65 -10.25 -10.24 8.90
C GLY A 65 -9.22 -11.00 9.72
N LEU A 66 -8.00 -10.49 9.79
CA LEU A 66 -6.94 -11.06 10.62
C LEU A 66 -7.31 -11.05 12.11
N ALA A 67 -7.75 -9.89 12.62
CA ALA A 67 -8.14 -9.75 14.02
C ALA A 67 -9.37 -10.61 14.39
N TYR A 68 -10.31 -10.78 13.46
CA TYR A 68 -11.46 -11.69 13.63
C TYR A 68 -11.02 -13.14 13.83
N LEU A 69 -10.05 -13.62 13.04
CA LEU A 69 -9.61 -15.03 13.08
C LEU A 69 -8.67 -15.32 14.23
N THR A 70 -7.70 -14.46 14.47
CA THR A 70 -6.54 -14.77 15.34
C THR A 70 -6.52 -13.97 16.64
N GLY A 71 -7.40 -12.99 16.79
CA GLY A 71 -7.41 -12.08 17.94
C GLY A 71 -6.41 -10.91 17.77
N LEU A 72 -5.96 -10.37 18.92
CA LEU A 72 -5.22 -9.10 18.93
C LEU A 72 -3.75 -9.24 18.53
N ALA A 73 -3.07 -10.33 18.82
CA ALA A 73 -1.61 -10.40 18.71
C ALA A 73 -1.10 -10.02 17.30
N ASP A 74 -1.48 -10.78 16.27
CA ASP A 74 -1.02 -10.55 14.90
C ASP A 74 -1.41 -9.16 14.38
N ALA A 75 -2.66 -8.78 14.54
CA ALA A 75 -3.19 -7.51 14.04
C ALA A 75 -2.54 -6.31 14.74
N THR A 76 -2.36 -6.37 16.06
CA THR A 76 -1.82 -5.24 16.83
C THR A 76 -0.32 -5.07 16.66
N TRP A 77 0.47 -6.18 16.66
CA TRP A 77 1.90 -6.06 16.39
C TRP A 77 2.19 -5.59 14.96
N THR A 78 1.36 -6.01 13.99
CA THR A 78 1.42 -5.47 12.61
C THR A 78 1.10 -3.97 12.61
N ALA A 79 0.03 -3.54 13.30
CA ALA A 79 -0.36 -2.14 13.42
C ALA A 79 0.73 -1.29 14.07
N ILE A 80 1.37 -1.78 15.14
CA ILE A 80 2.50 -1.11 15.79
C ILE A 80 3.68 -0.98 14.82
N GLY A 81 4.03 -2.05 14.12
CA GLY A 81 5.09 -2.06 13.11
C GLY A 81 4.85 -1.01 12.02
N LEU A 82 3.65 -0.99 11.45
CA LEU A 82 3.25 -0.03 10.42
C LEU A 82 3.24 1.41 10.96
N ALA A 83 2.66 1.66 12.13
CA ALA A 83 2.62 3.01 12.72
C ALA A 83 4.02 3.56 13.04
N LEU A 84 4.92 2.72 13.55
CA LEU A 84 6.32 3.09 13.75
C LEU A 84 7.06 3.30 12.43
N GLY A 85 6.84 2.41 11.46
CA GLY A 85 7.47 2.48 10.14
C GLY A 85 7.08 3.75 9.39
N THR A 86 5.78 4.08 9.31
CA THR A 86 5.33 5.32 8.69
C THR A 86 5.90 6.55 9.40
N TYR A 87 5.84 6.59 10.74
CA TYR A 87 6.41 7.72 11.50
C TYR A 87 7.91 7.93 11.20
N LEU A 88 8.70 6.85 11.22
CA LEU A 88 10.12 6.91 10.92
C LEU A 88 10.39 7.31 9.46
N ASN A 89 9.63 6.78 8.51
CA ASN A 89 9.75 7.14 7.10
C ASN A 89 9.50 8.64 6.88
N TRP A 90 8.42 9.19 7.45
CA TRP A 90 8.17 10.63 7.43
C TRP A 90 9.23 11.46 8.14
N LEU A 91 9.81 10.95 9.24
CA LEU A 91 10.78 11.67 10.06
C LEU A 91 12.15 11.75 9.38
N ILE A 92 12.67 10.62 8.89
CA ILE A 92 14.07 10.51 8.45
C ILE A 92 14.23 10.51 6.94
N VAL A 93 13.23 10.00 6.17
CA VAL A 93 13.32 9.85 4.71
C VAL A 93 12.68 11.02 3.98
N ALA A 94 11.46 11.42 4.35
CA ALA A 94 10.63 12.30 3.54
C ALA A 94 11.31 13.62 3.12
N LYS A 95 11.89 14.37 4.07
CA LYS A 95 12.59 15.64 3.76
C LYS A 95 13.81 15.40 2.88
N LYS A 96 14.59 14.36 3.17
CA LYS A 96 15.80 14.06 2.41
C LYS A 96 15.49 13.65 0.98
N ILE A 97 14.56 12.71 0.76
CA ILE A 97 14.24 12.27 -0.60
C ILE A 97 13.62 13.41 -1.42
N ARG A 98 12.85 14.31 -0.80
CA ARG A 98 12.34 15.52 -1.47
C ARG A 98 13.48 16.40 -1.97
N LEU A 99 14.46 16.71 -1.11
CA LEU A 99 15.61 17.55 -1.46
C LEU A 99 16.52 16.86 -2.47
N TYR A 100 16.88 15.59 -2.23
CA TYR A 100 17.77 14.86 -3.13
C TYR A 100 17.15 14.64 -4.51
N SER A 101 15.87 14.21 -4.59
CA SER A 101 15.21 14.05 -5.90
C SER A 101 15.10 15.37 -6.67
N HIS A 102 14.94 16.49 -5.97
CA HIS A 102 14.94 17.80 -6.59
C HIS A 102 16.35 18.20 -7.05
N GLY A 103 17.37 18.04 -6.19
CA GLY A 103 18.77 18.37 -6.51
C GLY A 103 19.36 17.54 -7.67
N TYR A 104 18.87 16.31 -7.86
CA TYR A 104 19.20 15.46 -9.01
C TYR A 104 18.24 15.64 -10.19
N ASN A 105 17.23 16.50 -10.09
CA ASN A 105 16.17 16.68 -11.09
C ASN A 105 15.56 15.35 -11.54
N ALA A 106 15.22 14.50 -10.56
CA ALA A 106 14.66 13.17 -10.78
C ALA A 106 13.14 13.19 -10.63
N ILE A 107 12.41 12.61 -11.58
CA ILE A 107 10.93 12.55 -11.58
C ILE A 107 10.40 11.18 -11.16
N THR A 108 11.21 10.13 -11.20
CA THR A 108 10.88 8.78 -10.74
C THR A 108 11.92 8.28 -9.72
N LEU A 109 11.59 7.23 -8.99
CA LEU A 109 12.54 6.63 -8.06
C LEU A 109 13.72 5.93 -8.76
N PRO A 110 13.51 5.14 -9.86
CA PRO A 110 14.62 4.61 -10.65
C PRO A 110 15.56 5.68 -11.20
N ASP A 111 15.03 6.77 -11.75
CA ASP A 111 15.81 7.92 -12.24
C ASP A 111 16.64 8.56 -11.10
N TYR A 112 16.02 8.72 -9.91
CA TYR A 112 16.74 9.22 -8.73
C TYR A 112 17.95 8.33 -8.38
N PHE A 113 17.76 7.01 -8.34
CA PHE A 113 18.86 6.10 -8.01
C PHE A 113 19.96 6.13 -9.07
N SER A 114 19.61 6.10 -10.35
CA SER A 114 20.58 6.17 -11.46
C SER A 114 21.45 7.42 -11.36
N LYS A 115 20.83 8.58 -11.25
CA LYS A 115 21.54 9.87 -11.12
C LYS A 115 22.35 9.98 -9.83
N ARG A 116 21.81 9.49 -8.71
CA ARG A 116 22.50 9.53 -7.41
C ARG A 116 23.79 8.72 -7.40
N PHE A 117 23.85 7.61 -8.13
CA PHE A 117 25.00 6.71 -8.14
C PHE A 117 25.87 6.78 -9.40
N GLY A 118 25.58 7.71 -10.32
CA GLY A 118 26.33 7.90 -11.57
C GLY A 118 26.28 6.65 -12.45
N ASP A 119 25.02 6.18 -12.73
CA ASP A 119 24.80 5.00 -13.54
C ASP A 119 24.56 5.37 -15.02
N ASP A 120 25.62 5.72 -15.72
CA ASP A 120 25.57 6.13 -17.13
C ASP A 120 25.06 5.02 -18.06
N LYS A 121 25.08 3.76 -17.60
CA LYS A 121 24.60 2.60 -18.37
C LYS A 121 23.14 2.24 -18.09
N HIS A 122 22.47 2.98 -17.22
CA HIS A 122 21.08 2.76 -16.82
C HIS A 122 20.76 1.35 -16.29
N ILE A 123 21.76 0.65 -15.70
CA ILE A 123 21.58 -0.70 -15.12
C ILE A 123 20.72 -0.62 -13.86
N ILE A 124 20.93 0.40 -13.03
CA ILE A 124 20.10 0.64 -11.83
C ILE A 124 18.65 0.94 -12.26
N THR A 125 18.48 1.77 -13.29
CA THR A 125 17.17 2.08 -13.86
C THR A 125 16.47 0.81 -14.36
N LEU A 126 17.18 -0.04 -15.09
CA LEU A 126 16.64 -1.32 -15.60
C LEU A 126 16.18 -2.24 -14.45
N ILE A 127 17.06 -2.50 -13.49
CA ILE A 127 16.78 -3.43 -12.39
C ILE A 127 15.65 -2.92 -11.51
N SER A 128 15.69 -1.65 -11.13
CA SER A 128 14.63 -1.05 -10.30
C SER A 128 13.28 -1.05 -11.02
N SER A 129 13.24 -0.77 -12.33
CA SER A 129 12.01 -0.82 -13.13
C SER A 129 11.43 -2.23 -13.22
N VAL A 130 12.28 -3.24 -13.42
CA VAL A 130 11.85 -4.64 -13.45
C VAL A 130 11.29 -5.07 -12.09
N LEU A 131 11.95 -4.72 -10.99
CA LEU A 131 11.45 -5.01 -9.64
C LEU A 131 10.14 -4.31 -9.33
N ILE A 132 9.96 -3.05 -9.77
CA ILE A 132 8.70 -2.32 -9.65
C ILE A 132 7.57 -3.08 -10.34
N ILE A 133 7.78 -3.57 -11.54
CA ILE A 133 6.78 -4.32 -12.31
C ILE A 133 6.46 -5.64 -11.61
N ILE A 134 7.48 -6.40 -11.18
CA ILE A 134 7.32 -7.71 -10.53
C ILE A 134 6.45 -7.62 -9.28
N PHE A 135 6.62 -6.58 -8.45
CA PHE A 135 5.90 -6.47 -7.18
C PHE A 135 4.60 -5.66 -7.28
N PHE A 136 4.47 -4.70 -8.20
CA PHE A 136 3.19 -3.99 -8.35
C PHE A 136 2.11 -4.79 -9.05
N ILE A 137 2.44 -5.71 -9.95
CA ILE A 137 1.44 -6.54 -10.62
C ILE A 137 0.61 -7.35 -9.59
N PRO A 138 1.20 -8.17 -8.71
CA PRO A 138 0.42 -8.89 -7.70
C PRO A 138 -0.25 -7.93 -6.70
N TYR A 139 0.40 -6.82 -6.34
CA TYR A 139 -0.22 -5.87 -5.43
C TYR A 139 -1.49 -5.23 -6.02
N THR A 140 -1.45 -4.76 -7.27
CA THR A 140 -2.61 -4.25 -7.99
C THR A 140 -3.70 -5.32 -8.13
N ALA A 141 -3.30 -6.57 -8.39
CA ALA A 141 -4.22 -7.70 -8.45
C ALA A 141 -5.00 -7.90 -7.14
N SER A 142 -4.36 -7.68 -5.98
CA SER A 142 -5.05 -7.76 -4.68
C SER A 142 -6.20 -6.75 -4.55
N GLY A 143 -6.03 -5.56 -5.11
CA GLY A 143 -7.08 -4.55 -5.19
C GLY A 143 -8.24 -4.98 -6.08
N PHE A 144 -7.96 -5.54 -7.25
CA PHE A 144 -9.01 -6.06 -8.13
C PHE A 144 -9.75 -7.23 -7.49
N ALA A 145 -9.05 -8.14 -6.81
CA ALA A 145 -9.67 -9.23 -6.05
C ALA A 145 -10.56 -8.71 -4.91
N ALA A 146 -10.14 -7.66 -4.22
CA ALA A 146 -10.95 -7.04 -3.17
C ALA A 146 -12.27 -6.47 -3.72
N CYS A 147 -12.24 -5.82 -4.89
CA CYS A 147 -13.45 -5.35 -5.57
C CYS A 147 -14.36 -6.52 -5.98
N GLY A 148 -13.80 -7.60 -6.53
CA GLY A 148 -14.55 -8.82 -6.88
C GLY A 148 -15.27 -9.41 -5.66
N LYS A 149 -14.57 -9.57 -4.54
CA LYS A 149 -15.13 -10.05 -3.27
C LYS A 149 -16.22 -9.12 -2.72
N LEU A 150 -16.00 -7.81 -2.79
CA LEU A 150 -16.98 -6.82 -2.33
C LEU A 150 -18.33 -7.02 -3.02
N PHE A 151 -18.36 -6.96 -4.34
CA PHE A 151 -19.61 -7.04 -5.09
C PHE A 151 -20.22 -8.44 -5.10
N ASN A 152 -19.40 -9.48 -5.08
CA ASN A 152 -19.89 -10.86 -4.93
C ASN A 152 -20.57 -11.06 -3.56
N SER A 153 -19.93 -10.67 -2.46
CA SER A 153 -20.47 -10.80 -1.11
C SER A 153 -21.70 -9.93 -0.85
N LEU A 154 -21.77 -8.74 -1.49
CA LEU A 154 -22.86 -7.79 -1.27
C LEU A 154 -24.08 -8.08 -2.12
N LEU A 155 -23.89 -8.32 -3.42
CA LEU A 155 -24.96 -8.37 -4.42
C LEU A 155 -25.14 -9.73 -5.06
N GLY A 156 -24.28 -10.70 -4.73
CA GLY A 156 -24.27 -12.01 -5.38
C GLY A 156 -23.82 -11.96 -6.84
N PHE A 157 -23.15 -10.89 -7.27
CA PHE A 157 -22.63 -10.80 -8.64
C PHE A 157 -21.51 -11.81 -8.85
N ASP A 158 -21.36 -12.27 -10.09
CA ASP A 158 -20.21 -13.08 -10.47
C ASP A 158 -18.90 -12.35 -10.11
N TYR A 159 -18.02 -13.05 -9.40
CA TYR A 159 -16.75 -12.49 -8.92
C TYR A 159 -15.90 -11.91 -10.05
N HIS A 160 -15.77 -12.65 -11.16
CA HIS A 160 -14.91 -12.26 -12.28
C HIS A 160 -15.47 -11.04 -13.02
N ALA A 161 -16.79 -11.02 -13.25
CA ALA A 161 -17.45 -9.88 -13.88
C ALA A 161 -17.30 -8.61 -13.02
N ALA A 162 -17.54 -8.71 -11.71
CA ALA A 162 -17.39 -7.60 -10.77
C ALA A 162 -15.94 -7.08 -10.69
N MET A 163 -14.98 -7.99 -10.64
CA MET A 163 -13.56 -7.67 -10.64
C MET A 163 -13.13 -6.95 -11.92
N ILE A 164 -13.52 -7.46 -13.10
CA ILE A 164 -13.17 -6.86 -14.39
C ILE A 164 -13.80 -5.47 -14.56
N ILE A 165 -15.08 -5.32 -14.22
CA ILE A 165 -15.76 -4.02 -14.30
C ILE A 165 -15.06 -3.00 -13.39
N SER A 166 -14.70 -3.38 -12.18
CA SER A 166 -13.99 -2.51 -11.24
C SER A 166 -12.61 -2.13 -11.77
N ALA A 167 -11.86 -3.08 -12.33
CA ALA A 167 -10.57 -2.82 -12.96
C ALA A 167 -10.69 -1.82 -14.13
N VAL A 168 -11.72 -1.97 -14.98
CA VAL A 168 -11.98 -1.04 -16.09
C VAL A 168 -12.22 0.38 -15.56
N VAL A 169 -13.05 0.54 -14.52
CA VAL A 169 -13.33 1.86 -13.93
C VAL A 169 -12.05 2.50 -13.38
N ILE A 170 -11.23 1.72 -12.64
CA ILE A 170 -9.95 2.19 -12.09
C ILE A 170 -9.01 2.66 -13.20
N VAL A 171 -8.86 1.87 -14.25
CA VAL A 171 -8.00 2.18 -15.41
C VAL A 171 -8.47 3.44 -16.12
N LEU A 172 -9.78 3.60 -16.32
CA LEU A 172 -10.34 4.76 -17.02
C LEU A 172 -9.96 6.07 -16.33
N TYR A 173 -10.23 6.22 -15.01
CA TYR A 173 -9.92 7.48 -14.36
C TYR A 173 -8.41 7.70 -14.17
N CYS A 174 -7.65 6.64 -13.92
CA CYS A 174 -6.20 6.69 -13.77
C CYS A 174 -5.52 7.19 -15.05
N THR A 175 -5.92 6.68 -16.22
CA THR A 175 -5.37 7.10 -17.52
C THR A 175 -5.73 8.54 -17.90
N MET A 176 -6.82 9.09 -17.35
CA MET A 176 -7.25 10.47 -17.65
C MET A 176 -6.48 11.50 -16.83
N GLY A 177 -6.38 11.32 -15.53
CA GLY A 177 -6.02 12.37 -14.60
C GLY A 177 -4.57 12.36 -14.09
N GLY A 178 -3.82 11.27 -14.23
CA GLY A 178 -2.45 11.14 -13.77
C GLY A 178 -2.28 11.34 -12.24
N PHE A 179 -1.06 11.68 -11.81
CA PHE A 179 -0.68 11.78 -10.40
C PHE A 179 -1.46 12.85 -9.61
N LEU A 180 -1.76 13.99 -10.23
CA LEU A 180 -2.51 15.07 -9.56
C LEU A 180 -3.95 14.65 -9.27
N ALA A 181 -4.59 13.93 -10.21
CA ALA A 181 -5.92 13.38 -9.99
C ALA A 181 -5.91 12.30 -8.91
N ALA A 182 -4.99 11.34 -9.00
CA ALA A 182 -4.81 10.31 -7.99
C ALA A 182 -4.65 10.95 -6.60
N SER A 183 -3.69 11.85 -6.41
CA SER A 183 -3.44 12.48 -5.12
C SER A 183 -4.61 13.35 -4.60
N THR A 184 -5.36 13.98 -5.49
CA THR A 184 -6.55 14.80 -5.08
C THR A 184 -7.71 13.88 -4.71
N SER A 185 -7.96 12.81 -5.47
CA SER A 185 -8.99 11.83 -5.13
C SER A 185 -8.64 11.07 -3.85
N ASP A 186 -7.37 10.77 -3.58
CA ASP A 186 -6.91 10.12 -2.35
C ASP A 186 -7.31 10.89 -1.09
N LEU A 187 -7.26 12.22 -1.12
CA LEU A 187 -7.75 13.04 0.00
C LEU A 187 -9.24 12.80 0.26
N VAL A 188 -10.06 12.80 -0.77
CA VAL A 188 -11.50 12.54 -0.63
C VAL A 188 -11.75 11.09 -0.20
N GLN A 189 -11.02 10.17 -0.78
CA GLN A 189 -11.08 8.74 -0.46
C GLN A 189 -10.71 8.45 0.99
N SER A 190 -9.67 9.10 1.52
CA SER A 190 -9.29 8.96 2.93
C SER A 190 -10.36 9.48 3.90
N ILE A 191 -11.09 10.54 3.52
CA ILE A 191 -12.23 11.02 4.31
C ILE A 191 -13.35 9.98 4.33
N ILE A 192 -13.67 9.38 3.18
CA ILE A 192 -14.68 8.33 3.07
C ILE A 192 -14.27 7.08 3.86
N MET A 193 -13.00 6.67 3.78
CA MET A 193 -12.46 5.55 4.58
C MET A 193 -12.58 5.81 6.07
N THR A 194 -12.24 7.02 6.52
CA THR A 194 -12.36 7.43 7.94
C THR A 194 -13.82 7.38 8.40
N PHE A 195 -14.73 7.90 7.58
CA PHE A 195 -16.18 7.83 7.86
C PHE A 195 -16.65 6.37 7.94
N ALA A 196 -16.25 5.52 6.99
CA ALA A 196 -16.61 4.11 6.98
C ALA A 196 -16.16 3.40 8.25
N LEU A 197 -14.91 3.56 8.67
CA LEU A 197 -14.37 2.98 9.89
C LEU A 197 -15.15 3.46 11.14
N ALA A 198 -15.41 4.77 11.23
CA ALA A 198 -16.13 5.35 12.38
C ALA A 198 -17.55 4.81 12.48
N VAL A 199 -18.29 4.75 11.38
CA VAL A 199 -19.67 4.25 11.39
C VAL A 199 -19.71 2.77 11.69
N VAL A 200 -18.83 1.96 11.08
CA VAL A 200 -18.81 0.50 11.27
C VAL A 200 -18.50 0.14 12.71
N VAL A 201 -17.53 0.80 13.35
CA VAL A 201 -17.17 0.50 14.75
C VAL A 201 -18.30 0.88 15.70
N ILE A 202 -18.90 2.07 15.52
CA ILE A 202 -20.02 2.53 16.37
C ILE A 202 -21.22 1.61 16.18
N PHE A 203 -21.64 1.36 14.95
CA PHE A 203 -22.77 0.49 14.63
C PHE A 203 -22.55 -0.93 15.16
N GLY A 204 -21.36 -1.50 14.92
CA GLY A 204 -21.00 -2.83 15.38
C GLY A 204 -21.07 -2.98 16.91
N ILE A 205 -20.56 -2.00 17.68
CA ILE A 205 -20.64 -2.00 19.15
C ILE A 205 -22.10 -1.96 19.63
N VAL A 206 -22.91 -1.11 19.01
CA VAL A 206 -24.34 -1.00 19.37
C VAL A 206 -25.07 -2.31 19.10
N GLN A 207 -24.86 -2.92 17.93
CA GLN A 207 -25.51 -4.18 17.55
C GLN A 207 -25.01 -5.37 18.38
N ALA A 208 -23.76 -5.33 18.85
CA ALA A 208 -23.21 -6.34 19.75
C ALA A 208 -23.78 -6.28 21.19
N GLY A 209 -24.58 -5.26 21.51
CA GLY A 209 -25.10 -5.05 22.86
C GLY A 209 -24.15 -4.25 23.76
N GLY A 210 -23.17 -3.57 23.18
CA GLY A 210 -22.20 -2.72 23.88
C GLY A 210 -20.80 -3.32 23.97
N MET A 211 -19.84 -2.48 24.32
CA MET A 211 -18.40 -2.86 24.39
C MET A 211 -18.15 -3.94 25.46
N GLY A 212 -18.91 -3.97 26.55
CA GLY A 212 -18.80 -5.01 27.59
C GLY A 212 -19.05 -6.40 27.02
N VAL A 213 -20.12 -6.56 26.22
CA VAL A 213 -20.45 -7.84 25.57
C VAL A 213 -19.38 -8.25 24.56
N VAL A 214 -18.85 -7.29 23.82
CA VAL A 214 -17.73 -7.54 22.87
C VAL A 214 -16.51 -8.10 23.62
N LEU A 215 -16.13 -7.45 24.71
CA LEU A 215 -14.97 -7.87 25.50
C LEU A 215 -15.19 -9.22 26.20
N ASP A 216 -16.38 -9.48 26.73
CA ASP A 216 -16.70 -10.75 27.38
C ASP A 216 -16.68 -11.91 26.40
N ASN A 217 -17.25 -11.74 25.19
CA ASN A 217 -17.18 -12.74 24.12
C ASN A 217 -15.75 -13.01 23.65
N ALA A 218 -14.92 -11.98 23.57
CA ALA A 218 -13.53 -12.09 23.15
C ALA A 218 -12.66 -12.75 24.25
N LYS A 219 -12.87 -12.41 25.53
CA LYS A 219 -12.20 -13.05 26.67
C LYS A 219 -12.52 -14.55 26.82
N ALA A 220 -13.69 -14.97 26.36
CA ALA A 220 -14.09 -16.37 26.37
C ALA A 220 -13.25 -17.27 25.42
N LEU A 221 -12.51 -16.67 24.50
CA LEU A 221 -11.64 -17.41 23.56
C LEU A 221 -10.19 -17.42 24.09
N PRO A 222 -9.54 -18.60 24.14
CA PRO A 222 -8.16 -18.71 24.56
C PRO A 222 -7.21 -17.86 23.71
N GLY A 223 -6.42 -16.98 24.35
CA GLY A 223 -5.40 -16.16 23.69
C GLY A 223 -5.90 -15.02 22.80
N TYR A 224 -7.22 -14.83 22.66
CA TYR A 224 -7.79 -13.90 21.68
C TYR A 224 -7.51 -12.41 21.96
N LEU A 225 -7.55 -12.00 23.22
CA LEU A 225 -7.23 -10.62 23.66
C LEU A 225 -5.79 -10.46 24.17
N ASP A 226 -4.98 -11.50 24.07
CA ASP A 226 -3.60 -11.46 24.55
C ASP A 226 -2.66 -10.97 23.44
N MET A 227 -1.66 -10.20 23.80
CA MET A 227 -0.63 -9.70 22.88
C MET A 227 0.52 -10.70 22.67
N PHE A 228 0.65 -11.69 23.54
CA PHE A 228 1.70 -12.71 23.52
C PHE A 228 1.19 -14.12 23.20
N HIS A 229 -0.11 -14.22 22.93
CA HIS A 229 -0.75 -15.44 22.47
C HIS A 229 -1.69 -15.12 21.30
N THR A 230 -1.86 -16.08 20.41
CA THR A 230 -2.82 -16.00 19.29
C THR A 230 -3.89 -17.07 19.46
N HIS A 231 -5.12 -16.75 19.07
CA HIS A 231 -6.20 -17.73 19.03
C HIS A 231 -6.05 -18.64 17.81
N ILE A 232 -6.24 -19.94 18.02
CA ILE A 232 -6.27 -20.96 16.96
C ILE A 232 -7.71 -21.47 16.86
N ALA A 233 -8.44 -20.96 15.85
CA ALA A 233 -9.87 -21.20 15.69
C ALA A 233 -10.22 -22.68 15.48
N GLU A 234 -9.38 -23.42 14.73
CA GLU A 234 -9.61 -24.82 14.38
C GLU A 234 -9.65 -25.75 15.61
N THR A 235 -8.86 -25.45 16.62
CA THR A 235 -8.76 -26.26 17.84
C THR A 235 -9.33 -25.58 19.07
N ASN A 236 -9.74 -24.34 18.95
CA ASN A 236 -10.18 -23.48 20.05
C ASN A 236 -9.17 -23.41 21.19
N THR A 237 -7.88 -23.26 20.84
CA THR A 237 -6.76 -23.18 21.76
C THR A 237 -5.98 -21.88 21.57
N SER A 238 -5.02 -21.61 22.43
CA SER A 238 -4.05 -20.53 22.27
C SER A 238 -2.68 -21.07 21.85
N GLY A 239 -2.02 -20.36 20.94
CA GLY A 239 -0.63 -20.60 20.57
C GLY A 239 0.26 -19.44 21.03
N ASP A 240 1.51 -19.73 21.39
CA ASP A 240 2.48 -18.72 21.81
C ASP A 240 2.80 -17.74 20.68
N TYR A 241 2.79 -16.45 21.01
CA TYR A 241 3.25 -15.36 20.16
C TYR A 241 4.58 -14.82 20.68
N GLY A 242 5.63 -15.63 20.54
CA GLY A 242 6.93 -15.36 21.12
C GLY A 242 7.72 -14.23 20.46
N PHE A 243 8.86 -13.87 21.06
CA PHE A 243 9.72 -12.76 20.64
C PHE A 243 10.06 -12.74 19.15
N PHE A 244 10.44 -13.86 18.55
CA PHE A 244 10.77 -13.92 17.11
C PHE A 244 9.56 -13.58 16.24
N LYS A 245 8.36 -13.99 16.64
CA LYS A 245 7.13 -13.69 15.92
C LYS A 245 6.79 -12.21 16.01
N ILE A 246 6.96 -11.61 17.19
CA ILE A 246 6.78 -10.17 17.41
C ILE A 246 7.74 -9.36 16.54
N VAL A 247 9.04 -9.65 16.59
CA VAL A 247 10.04 -8.95 15.77
C VAL A 247 9.76 -9.13 14.28
N SER A 248 9.38 -10.33 13.87
CA SER A 248 8.95 -10.65 12.52
C SER A 248 7.78 -9.78 12.06
N THR A 249 6.76 -9.65 12.89
CA THR A 249 5.54 -8.87 12.58
C THR A 249 5.82 -7.37 12.60
N LEU A 250 6.61 -6.88 13.54
CA LEU A 250 7.07 -5.48 13.58
C LEU A 250 7.84 -5.08 12.33
N ALA A 251 8.48 -6.04 11.65
CA ALA A 251 9.23 -5.80 10.42
C ALA A 251 8.36 -5.28 9.25
N TRP A 252 7.03 -5.36 9.33
CA TRP A 252 6.13 -4.69 8.39
C TRP A 252 6.48 -3.21 8.21
N GLY A 253 6.89 -2.53 9.28
CA GLY A 253 7.32 -1.14 9.24
C GLY A 253 8.52 -0.86 8.33
N LEU A 254 9.39 -1.84 8.09
CA LEU A 254 10.54 -1.69 7.18
C LEU A 254 10.13 -1.48 5.72
N GLY A 255 8.95 -1.95 5.34
CA GLY A 255 8.41 -1.80 3.99
C GLY A 255 8.29 -0.34 3.56
N TYR A 256 7.93 0.56 4.48
CA TYR A 256 7.76 2.00 4.19
C TYR A 256 8.97 2.64 3.52
N PHE A 257 10.18 2.22 3.89
CA PHE A 257 11.40 2.78 3.33
C PHE A 257 11.60 2.46 1.85
N GLY A 258 10.90 1.43 1.35
CA GLY A 258 11.06 0.94 -0.02
C GLY A 258 9.85 1.14 -0.95
N MET A 259 8.73 1.68 -0.48
CA MET A 259 7.50 1.77 -1.27
C MET A 259 7.52 2.93 -2.29
N PRO A 260 7.63 2.65 -3.60
CA PRO A 260 7.83 3.71 -4.59
C PRO A 260 6.71 4.73 -4.63
N HIS A 261 5.46 4.30 -4.57
CA HIS A 261 4.30 5.20 -4.65
C HIS A 261 4.18 6.12 -3.42
N ILE A 262 4.61 5.69 -2.23
CA ILE A 262 4.67 6.54 -1.03
C ILE A 262 5.81 7.56 -1.16
N LEU A 263 7.01 7.11 -1.55
CA LEU A 263 8.17 7.97 -1.72
C LEU A 263 7.94 9.05 -2.77
N LEU A 264 7.19 8.77 -3.84
CA LEU A 264 6.78 9.76 -4.84
C LEU A 264 5.95 10.90 -4.23
N ARG A 265 5.10 10.66 -3.21
CA ARG A 265 4.35 11.72 -2.53
C ARG A 265 5.29 12.66 -1.79
N PHE A 266 6.33 12.13 -1.15
CA PHE A 266 7.36 12.97 -0.53
C PHE A 266 8.12 13.82 -1.57
N MET A 267 8.44 13.23 -2.73
CA MET A 267 9.08 13.95 -3.84
C MET A 267 8.20 15.04 -4.43
N ALA A 268 6.87 14.87 -4.38
CA ALA A 268 5.88 15.72 -5.04
C ALA A 268 5.40 16.93 -4.20
N ILE A 269 5.76 17.00 -2.91
CA ILE A 269 5.34 18.13 -2.07
C ILE A 269 5.92 19.45 -2.56
N GLU A 270 5.13 20.53 -2.48
CA GLU A 270 5.53 21.86 -2.92
C GLU A 270 6.68 22.45 -2.09
N ASP A 271 6.67 22.23 -0.77
CA ASP A 271 7.64 22.79 0.19
C ASP A 271 8.04 21.70 1.20
N GLU A 272 9.34 21.39 1.26
CA GLU A 272 9.89 20.40 2.17
C GLU A 272 9.71 20.74 3.66
N ASN A 273 9.55 22.00 4.00
CA ASN A 273 9.34 22.43 5.40
C ASN A 273 7.93 22.07 5.90
N LYS A 274 6.97 21.93 4.97
CA LYS A 274 5.59 21.51 5.28
C LYS A 274 5.46 20.01 5.56
N LEU A 275 6.49 19.20 5.26
CA LEU A 275 6.52 17.77 5.57
C LEU A 275 6.33 17.46 7.08
N LYS A 276 6.69 18.40 7.96
CA LYS A 276 6.41 18.26 9.40
C LYS A 276 4.91 18.23 9.72
N ILE A 277 4.11 18.99 8.96
CA ILE A 277 2.65 19.00 9.08
C ILE A 277 2.10 17.69 8.53
N SER A 278 2.54 17.31 7.33
CA SER A 278 2.14 16.05 6.69
C SER A 278 2.42 14.86 7.59
N ARG A 279 3.61 14.76 8.19
CA ARG A 279 3.96 13.69 9.13
C ARG A 279 2.98 13.57 10.29
N ARG A 280 2.60 14.70 10.90
CA ARG A 280 1.67 14.68 12.05
C ARG A 280 0.30 14.17 11.63
N ILE A 281 -0.22 14.65 10.50
CA ILE A 281 -1.52 14.21 9.97
C ILE A 281 -1.47 12.72 9.65
N ALA A 282 -0.51 12.30 8.85
CA ALA A 282 -0.31 10.92 8.44
C ALA A 282 -0.20 9.96 9.63
N THR A 283 0.69 10.23 10.58
CA THR A 283 0.92 9.35 11.73
C THR A 283 -0.32 9.21 12.61
N VAL A 284 -1.02 10.31 12.89
CA VAL A 284 -2.25 10.27 13.70
C VAL A 284 -3.34 9.48 13.00
N TRP A 285 -3.52 9.72 11.70
CA TRP A 285 -4.52 9.01 10.91
C TRP A 285 -4.26 7.50 10.84
N VAL A 286 -3.02 7.08 10.57
CA VAL A 286 -2.62 5.66 10.52
C VAL A 286 -2.85 4.98 11.87
N PHE A 287 -2.40 5.62 12.96
CA PHE A 287 -2.54 5.05 14.30
C PHE A 287 -4.01 4.81 14.66
N ILE A 288 -4.87 5.80 14.47
CA ILE A 288 -6.31 5.68 14.76
C ILE A 288 -6.97 4.64 13.85
N SER A 289 -6.70 4.69 12.55
CA SER A 289 -7.32 3.80 11.57
C SER A 289 -7.00 2.33 11.81
N LEU A 290 -5.75 2.01 12.16
CA LEU A 290 -5.32 0.63 12.45
C LEU A 290 -5.93 0.10 13.76
N ILE A 291 -6.03 0.93 14.81
CA ILE A 291 -6.71 0.55 16.06
C ILE A 291 -8.18 0.23 15.79
N VAL A 292 -8.86 1.13 15.05
CA VAL A 292 -10.28 0.96 14.74
C VAL A 292 -10.50 -0.27 13.87
N ALA A 293 -9.68 -0.47 12.85
CA ALA A 293 -9.76 -1.64 11.96
C ALA A 293 -9.56 -2.97 12.74
N THR A 294 -8.59 -3.03 13.64
CA THR A 294 -8.37 -4.18 14.53
C THR A 294 -9.60 -4.40 15.43
N GLY A 295 -10.16 -3.34 16.02
CA GLY A 295 -11.36 -3.40 16.84
C GLY A 295 -12.59 -3.91 16.09
N ILE A 296 -12.74 -3.55 14.81
CA ILE A 296 -13.84 -4.05 13.96
C ILE A 296 -13.77 -5.58 13.83
N GLY A 297 -12.59 -6.18 13.71
CA GLY A 297 -12.43 -7.63 13.70
C GLY A 297 -12.93 -8.30 14.97
N VAL A 298 -12.57 -7.74 16.13
CA VAL A 298 -13.03 -8.23 17.45
C VAL A 298 -14.55 -8.08 17.62
N ILE A 299 -15.12 -6.97 17.17
CA ILE A 299 -16.56 -6.73 17.17
C ILE A 299 -17.26 -7.75 16.25
N GLY A 300 -16.70 -7.99 15.06
CA GLY A 300 -17.23 -8.94 14.09
C GLY A 300 -17.38 -10.36 14.65
N LEU A 301 -16.44 -10.81 15.48
CA LEU A 301 -16.54 -12.08 16.18
C LEU A 301 -17.80 -12.16 17.07
N THR A 302 -18.08 -11.12 17.86
CA THR A 302 -19.27 -11.07 18.70
C THR A 302 -20.56 -11.13 17.87
N LEU A 303 -20.58 -10.43 16.75
CA LEU A 303 -21.73 -10.39 15.85
C LEU A 303 -21.96 -11.73 15.14
N SER A 304 -20.90 -12.48 14.83
CA SER A 304 -21.02 -13.85 14.34
C SER A 304 -21.57 -14.79 15.41
N LYS A 305 -21.08 -14.69 16.66
CA LYS A 305 -21.59 -15.49 17.78
C LYS A 305 -23.06 -15.23 18.10
N SER A 306 -23.53 -13.99 17.90
CA SER A 306 -24.94 -13.63 18.09
C SER A 306 -25.83 -13.94 16.87
N GLY A 307 -25.28 -14.47 15.78
CA GLY A 307 -26.04 -14.81 14.57
C GLY A 307 -26.46 -13.59 13.73
N ILE A 308 -25.90 -12.39 14.01
CA ILE A 308 -26.17 -11.17 13.23
C ILE A 308 -25.47 -11.23 11.87
N ILE A 309 -24.27 -11.81 11.83
CA ILE A 309 -23.56 -12.15 10.59
C ILE A 309 -23.16 -13.63 10.63
N ASP A 310 -22.97 -14.22 9.46
CA ASP A 310 -22.47 -15.59 9.34
C ASP A 310 -21.11 -15.76 10.01
N THR A 311 -20.76 -16.96 10.46
CA THR A 311 -19.41 -17.29 10.86
C THR A 311 -18.51 -17.30 9.63
N LEU A 312 -17.43 -16.51 9.68
CA LEU A 312 -16.52 -16.32 8.56
C LEU A 312 -15.26 -17.18 8.75
N THR A 313 -14.81 -17.84 7.69
CA THR A 313 -13.64 -18.71 7.71
C THR A 313 -12.61 -18.30 6.66
N GLY A 314 -11.32 -18.50 6.97
CA GLY A 314 -10.26 -18.21 6.03
C GLY A 314 -10.36 -16.80 5.42
N SER A 315 -10.30 -16.69 4.08
CA SER A 315 -10.36 -15.42 3.38
C SER A 315 -11.75 -14.73 3.40
N GLU A 316 -12.81 -15.44 3.82
CA GLU A 316 -14.13 -14.82 3.98
C GLU A 316 -14.14 -13.81 5.14
N SER A 317 -13.28 -13.98 6.14
CA SER A 317 -13.12 -13.02 7.25
C SER A 317 -12.81 -11.61 6.78
N GLU A 318 -12.20 -11.45 5.60
CA GLU A 318 -11.93 -10.16 4.98
C GLU A 318 -13.23 -9.42 4.57
N THR A 319 -14.39 -10.06 4.59
CA THR A 319 -15.70 -9.46 4.23
C THR A 319 -16.50 -8.91 5.42
N ILE A 320 -15.96 -8.85 6.62
CA ILE A 320 -16.68 -8.41 7.84
C ILE A 320 -17.38 -7.06 7.64
N ILE A 321 -16.68 -6.05 7.13
CA ILE A 321 -17.26 -4.72 6.91
C ILE A 321 -18.38 -4.79 5.86
N VAL A 322 -18.23 -5.64 4.85
CA VAL A 322 -19.26 -5.83 3.82
C VAL A 322 -20.52 -6.44 4.45
N LYS A 323 -20.38 -7.49 5.26
CA LYS A 323 -21.50 -8.15 5.96
C LYS A 323 -22.20 -7.20 6.92
N LEU A 324 -21.44 -6.43 7.70
CA LEU A 324 -22.00 -5.41 8.59
C LEU A 324 -22.72 -4.30 7.85
N SER A 325 -22.17 -3.84 6.72
CA SER A 325 -22.82 -2.83 5.87
C SER A 325 -24.11 -3.38 5.26
N HIS A 326 -24.10 -4.63 4.83
CA HIS A 326 -25.31 -5.29 4.35
C HIS A 326 -26.38 -5.34 5.45
N TYR A 327 -26.04 -5.77 6.66
CA TYR A 327 -26.94 -5.78 7.80
C TYR A 327 -27.48 -4.37 8.13
N LEU A 328 -26.61 -3.34 8.16
CA LEU A 328 -27.06 -1.96 8.35
C LEU A 328 -28.07 -1.53 7.29
N SER A 329 -27.92 -1.95 6.05
CA SER A 329 -28.81 -1.56 4.94
C SER A 329 -30.24 -2.07 5.07
N THR A 330 -30.48 -3.05 5.96
CA THR A 330 -31.83 -3.64 6.15
C THR A 330 -32.75 -2.79 7.03
N PHE A 331 -32.22 -1.81 7.78
CA PHE A 331 -33.00 -1.04 8.76
C PHE A 331 -33.96 -0.03 8.11
N ASN A 332 -33.45 0.81 7.21
CA ASN A 332 -34.23 1.83 6.51
C ASN A 332 -33.44 2.39 5.30
N PRO A 333 -34.07 3.20 4.42
CA PRO A 333 -33.41 3.76 3.24
C PRO A 333 -32.19 4.65 3.54
N VAL A 334 -32.19 5.40 4.65
CA VAL A 334 -31.05 6.24 5.07
C VAL A 334 -29.88 5.35 5.49
N ALA A 335 -30.15 4.30 6.28
CA ALA A 335 -29.16 3.32 6.67
C ALA A 335 -28.59 2.57 5.45
N ALA A 336 -29.40 2.27 4.44
CA ALA A 336 -28.95 1.69 3.18
C ALA A 336 -28.01 2.64 2.41
N PHE A 337 -28.29 3.96 2.41
CA PHE A 337 -27.41 4.95 1.79
C PHE A 337 -26.07 5.05 2.53
N ILE A 338 -26.11 5.08 3.87
CA ILE A 338 -24.89 5.05 4.72
C ILE A 338 -24.09 3.78 4.47
N ALA A 339 -24.73 2.63 4.40
CA ALA A 339 -24.09 1.37 4.04
C ALA A 339 -23.38 1.46 2.67
N GLY A 340 -24.01 2.09 1.69
CA GLY A 340 -23.42 2.37 0.39
C GLY A 340 -22.17 3.24 0.48
N ILE A 341 -22.13 4.26 1.35
CA ILE A 341 -20.95 5.08 1.59
C ILE A 341 -19.84 4.26 2.26
N ILE A 342 -20.17 3.38 3.21
CA ILE A 342 -19.17 2.50 3.84
C ILE A 342 -18.54 1.57 2.79
N LEU A 343 -19.34 1.00 1.92
CA LEU A 343 -18.85 0.14 0.84
C LEU A 343 -18.05 0.91 -0.22
N ALA A 344 -18.44 2.16 -0.49
CA ALA A 344 -17.62 3.09 -1.26
C ALA A 344 -16.26 3.37 -0.57
N GLY A 345 -16.18 3.30 0.77
CA GLY A 345 -14.92 3.36 1.52
C GLY A 345 -13.96 2.21 1.19
N ILE A 346 -14.46 0.98 0.99
CA ILE A 346 -13.65 -0.16 0.56
C ILE A 346 -13.16 0.05 -0.89
N LEU A 347 -14.03 0.53 -1.77
CA LEU A 347 -13.65 0.90 -3.14
C LEU A 347 -12.62 2.03 -3.13
N ALA A 348 -12.81 3.04 -2.28
CA ALA A 348 -11.88 4.15 -2.11
C ALA A 348 -10.48 3.67 -1.71
N ALA A 349 -10.39 2.80 -0.71
CA ALA A 349 -9.14 2.20 -0.26
C ALA A 349 -8.45 1.38 -1.37
N THR A 350 -9.23 0.67 -2.17
CA THR A 350 -8.71 -0.12 -3.28
C THR A 350 -8.24 0.77 -4.43
N MET A 351 -9.04 1.77 -4.79
CA MET A 351 -8.79 2.63 -5.95
C MET A 351 -7.59 3.55 -5.72
N SER A 352 -7.45 4.16 -4.53
CA SER A 352 -6.31 5.03 -4.15
C SER A 352 -4.96 4.31 -4.21
N THR A 353 -4.97 3.02 -3.94
CA THR A 353 -3.75 2.21 -4.02
C THR A 353 -3.49 1.75 -5.44
N ALA A 354 -4.49 1.21 -6.13
CA ALA A 354 -4.34 0.66 -7.46
C ALA A 354 -3.92 1.71 -8.49
N ASP A 355 -4.49 2.93 -8.46
CA ASP A 355 -4.09 4.00 -9.38
C ASP A 355 -2.64 4.44 -9.16
N SER A 356 -2.23 4.54 -7.92
CA SER A 356 -0.87 4.90 -7.53
C SER A 356 0.16 3.87 -7.98
N GLN A 357 -0.18 2.59 -7.84
CA GLN A 357 0.65 1.48 -8.30
C GLN A 357 0.72 1.41 -9.83
N LEU A 358 -0.42 1.57 -10.50
CA LEU A 358 -0.50 1.60 -11.96
C LEU A 358 0.32 2.75 -12.54
N LEU A 359 0.25 3.95 -11.95
CA LEU A 359 1.05 5.10 -12.38
C LEU A 359 2.54 4.87 -12.16
N ALA A 360 2.94 4.37 -10.99
CA ALA A 360 4.34 4.09 -10.70
C ALA A 360 4.92 2.99 -11.60
N ALA A 361 4.18 1.89 -11.83
CA ALA A 361 4.60 0.83 -12.74
C ALA A 361 4.61 1.30 -14.19
N SER A 362 3.65 2.13 -14.59
CA SER A 362 3.63 2.73 -15.94
C SER A 362 4.82 3.65 -16.16
N SER A 363 5.21 4.47 -15.17
CA SER A 363 6.40 5.32 -15.28
C SER A 363 7.68 4.49 -15.43
N ALA A 364 7.77 3.36 -14.71
CA ALA A 364 8.90 2.44 -14.83
C ALA A 364 9.06 1.88 -16.26
N ILE A 365 7.96 1.59 -16.94
CA ILE A 365 8.01 1.09 -18.33
C ILE A 365 8.21 2.24 -19.32
N SER A 366 7.35 3.26 -19.28
CA SER A 366 7.28 4.28 -20.32
C SER A 366 8.43 5.29 -20.25
N GLN A 367 8.88 5.68 -19.05
CA GLN A 367 9.97 6.63 -18.87
C GLN A 367 11.29 5.90 -18.66
N ASN A 368 11.37 5.03 -17.67
CA ASN A 368 12.65 4.45 -17.30
C ASN A 368 13.11 3.39 -18.31
N LEU A 369 12.25 2.40 -18.68
CA LEU A 369 12.68 1.39 -19.66
C LEU A 369 12.70 1.94 -21.09
N ALA A 370 11.61 2.57 -21.57
CA ALA A 370 11.54 2.96 -22.97
C ALA A 370 12.42 4.15 -23.31
N VAL A 371 12.41 5.22 -22.49
CA VAL A 371 13.16 6.45 -22.80
C VAL A 371 14.60 6.35 -22.31
N GLU A 372 14.83 5.99 -21.03
CA GLU A 372 16.17 6.04 -20.45
C GLU A 372 17.03 4.82 -20.82
N VAL A 373 16.49 3.59 -20.74
CA VAL A 373 17.26 2.37 -21.01
C VAL A 373 17.35 2.07 -22.51
N LEU A 374 16.21 2.13 -23.22
CA LEU A 374 16.16 1.80 -24.66
C LEU A 374 16.40 3.00 -25.57
N HIS A 375 16.55 4.20 -25.00
CA HIS A 375 16.81 5.46 -25.71
C HIS A 375 15.78 5.75 -26.82
N ILE A 376 14.51 5.38 -26.60
CA ILE A 376 13.44 5.63 -27.57
C ILE A 376 13.03 7.10 -27.48
N ASN A 377 13.39 7.87 -28.50
CA ASN A 377 12.97 9.27 -28.60
C ASN A 377 11.49 9.36 -28.97
N MET A 378 10.70 9.93 -28.08
CA MET A 378 9.27 10.14 -28.26
C MET A 378 8.91 11.62 -28.09
N SER A 379 7.97 12.09 -28.93
CA SER A 379 7.37 13.40 -28.66
C SER A 379 6.49 13.31 -27.39
N GLU A 380 6.27 14.43 -26.72
CA GLU A 380 5.39 14.55 -25.51
C GLU A 380 4.06 13.80 -25.67
N LYS A 381 3.37 13.99 -26.83
CA LYS A 381 2.11 13.32 -27.13
C LYS A 381 2.25 11.80 -27.22
N LYS A 382 3.34 11.30 -27.83
CA LYS A 382 3.60 9.86 -27.90
C LYS A 382 3.96 9.29 -26.54
N SER A 383 4.78 9.99 -25.75
CA SER A 383 5.11 9.61 -24.37
C SER A 383 3.85 9.48 -23.49
N MET A 384 2.93 10.44 -23.58
CA MET A 384 1.65 10.39 -22.88
C MET A 384 0.76 9.22 -23.33
N LEU A 385 0.74 8.93 -24.64
CA LEU A 385 0.00 7.77 -25.17
C LEU A 385 0.60 6.46 -24.65
N VAL A 386 1.92 6.31 -24.73
CA VAL A 386 2.65 5.13 -24.22
C VAL A 386 2.39 4.95 -22.72
N ALA A 387 2.45 6.03 -21.94
CA ALA A 387 2.13 6.00 -20.51
C ALA A 387 0.73 5.41 -20.25
N ARG A 388 -0.29 5.91 -20.93
CA ARG A 388 -1.67 5.43 -20.79
C ARG A 388 -1.85 3.99 -21.24
N LEU A 389 -1.27 3.60 -22.37
CA LEU A 389 -1.32 2.22 -22.86
C LEU A 389 -0.62 1.26 -21.89
N THR A 390 0.46 1.69 -21.27
CA THR A 390 1.18 0.88 -20.26
C THR A 390 0.33 0.67 -19.01
N VAL A 391 -0.42 1.68 -18.53
CA VAL A 391 -1.39 1.50 -17.44
C VAL A 391 -2.39 0.40 -17.79
N VAL A 392 -2.96 0.43 -19.00
CA VAL A 392 -3.91 -0.60 -19.47
C VAL A 392 -3.23 -1.98 -19.51
N ALA A 393 -2.03 -2.08 -20.06
CA ALA A 393 -1.31 -3.35 -20.18
C ALA A 393 -1.01 -3.97 -18.82
N ILE A 394 -0.54 -3.18 -17.84
CA ILE A 394 -0.28 -3.65 -16.48
C ILE A 394 -1.58 -4.11 -15.80
N ALA A 395 -2.67 -3.36 -15.97
CA ALA A 395 -3.96 -3.74 -15.41
C ALA A 395 -4.46 -5.06 -15.98
N VAL A 396 -4.34 -5.28 -17.29
CA VAL A 396 -4.70 -6.55 -17.94
C VAL A 396 -3.90 -7.71 -17.35
N VAL A 397 -2.58 -7.56 -17.19
CA VAL A 397 -1.75 -8.60 -16.55
C VAL A 397 -2.17 -8.82 -15.10
N SER A 398 -2.45 -7.76 -14.35
CA SER A 398 -2.91 -7.86 -12.94
C SER A 398 -4.25 -8.59 -12.81
N ILE A 399 -5.16 -8.47 -13.77
CA ILE A 399 -6.43 -9.21 -13.81
C ILE A 399 -6.18 -10.72 -13.79
N PHE A 400 -5.20 -11.22 -14.56
CA PHE A 400 -4.87 -12.66 -14.56
C PHE A 400 -4.40 -13.16 -13.18
N PHE A 401 -3.70 -12.33 -12.41
CA PHE A 401 -3.29 -12.67 -11.04
C PHE A 401 -4.44 -12.58 -10.03
N ALA A 402 -5.53 -11.92 -10.37
CA ALA A 402 -6.71 -11.75 -9.52
C ALA A 402 -7.82 -12.80 -9.79
N LEU A 403 -7.61 -13.76 -10.68
CA LEU A 403 -8.66 -14.70 -11.10
C LEU A 403 -9.11 -15.67 -10.01
N ASP A 404 -8.28 -15.95 -8.99
CA ASP A 404 -8.64 -16.84 -7.90
C ASP A 404 -9.45 -16.12 -6.81
N PRO A 405 -10.78 -16.41 -6.68
CA PRO A 405 -11.62 -15.76 -5.68
C PRO A 405 -11.28 -16.14 -4.24
N THR A 406 -10.56 -17.25 -4.04
CA THR A 406 -10.16 -17.74 -2.69
C THR A 406 -8.87 -17.09 -2.18
N SER A 407 -8.18 -16.31 -3.03
CA SER A 407 -6.94 -15.64 -2.66
C SER A 407 -7.16 -14.65 -1.50
N SER A 408 -6.26 -14.62 -0.53
CA SER A 408 -6.29 -13.63 0.56
C SER A 408 -5.64 -12.33 0.13
N VAL A 409 -6.38 -11.24 0.23
CA VAL A 409 -5.88 -9.87 0.00
C VAL A 409 -4.69 -9.59 0.91
N PHE A 410 -4.79 -9.95 2.20
CA PHE A 410 -3.72 -9.80 3.18
C PHE A 410 -2.41 -10.49 2.73
N LYS A 411 -2.49 -11.75 2.28
CA LYS A 411 -1.30 -12.52 1.89
C LYS A 411 -0.63 -11.97 0.63
N ILE A 412 -1.41 -11.49 -0.34
CA ILE A 412 -0.86 -10.92 -1.58
C ILE A 412 -0.18 -9.58 -1.28
N VAL A 413 -0.84 -8.72 -0.51
CA VAL A 413 -0.28 -7.43 -0.07
C VAL A 413 1.01 -7.64 0.71
N SER A 414 1.01 -8.57 1.69
CA SER A 414 2.19 -8.93 2.48
C SER A 414 3.40 -9.28 1.61
N PHE A 415 3.21 -10.10 0.59
CA PHE A 415 4.29 -10.50 -0.31
C PHE A 415 4.86 -9.33 -1.13
N ALA A 416 3.99 -8.53 -1.73
CA ALA A 416 4.42 -7.39 -2.53
C ALA A 416 5.10 -6.30 -1.67
N TRP A 417 4.55 -6.05 -0.48
CA TRP A 417 5.11 -5.16 0.53
C TRP A 417 6.52 -5.56 0.94
N ALA A 418 6.72 -6.86 1.21
CA ALA A 418 8.02 -7.41 1.52
C ALA A 418 9.02 -7.23 0.36
N GLY A 419 8.56 -7.45 -0.87
CA GLY A 419 9.36 -7.29 -2.08
C GLY A 419 9.91 -5.89 -2.24
N PHE A 420 9.06 -4.88 -2.13
CA PHE A 420 9.47 -3.48 -2.18
C PHE A 420 10.35 -3.10 -1.00
N GLY A 421 9.95 -3.46 0.21
CA GLY A 421 10.70 -3.14 1.42
C GLY A 421 12.12 -3.67 1.38
N ALA A 422 12.34 -4.91 0.95
CA ALA A 422 13.65 -5.53 0.89
C ALA A 422 14.50 -5.05 -0.30
N ALA A 423 13.89 -4.88 -1.49
CA ALA A 423 14.62 -4.46 -2.68
C ALA A 423 15.03 -2.98 -2.66
N PHE A 424 14.16 -2.11 -2.15
CA PHE A 424 14.37 -0.66 -2.21
C PHE A 424 14.66 -0.01 -0.85
N GLY A 425 14.16 -0.53 0.27
CA GLY A 425 14.36 0.09 1.59
C GLY A 425 15.82 0.33 1.94
N PRO A 426 16.68 -0.69 1.94
CA PRO A 426 18.12 -0.52 2.16
C PRO A 426 18.78 0.44 1.15
N VAL A 427 18.33 0.41 -0.09
CA VAL A 427 18.85 1.28 -1.16
C VAL A 427 18.50 2.74 -0.91
N VAL A 428 17.24 3.02 -0.53
CA VAL A 428 16.80 4.38 -0.17
C VAL A 428 17.60 4.89 1.01
N LEU A 429 17.71 4.10 2.08
CA LEU A 429 18.49 4.51 3.26
C LEU A 429 19.97 4.78 2.91
N CYS A 430 20.62 3.86 2.19
CA CYS A 430 21.99 4.07 1.76
C CYS A 430 22.15 5.27 0.82
N SER A 431 21.20 5.51 -0.08
CA SER A 431 21.24 6.64 -1.02
C SER A 431 21.19 7.99 -0.31
N LEU A 432 20.45 8.07 0.81
CA LEU A 432 20.21 9.31 1.56
C LEU A 432 21.24 9.56 2.68
N PHE A 433 21.81 8.49 3.25
CA PHE A 433 22.61 8.60 4.46
C PHE A 433 24.07 8.17 4.32
N TRP A 434 24.42 7.42 3.27
CA TRP A 434 25.76 6.86 3.16
C TRP A 434 26.49 7.29 1.87
N LYS A 435 27.39 8.27 2.02
CA LYS A 435 28.18 8.83 0.91
C LYS A 435 29.05 7.78 0.19
N ARG A 436 29.50 6.75 0.91
CA ARG A 436 30.40 5.70 0.38
C ARG A 436 29.68 4.66 -0.47
N ALA A 437 28.34 4.56 -0.39
CA ALA A 437 27.56 3.65 -1.21
C ALA A 437 27.83 3.92 -2.70
N ASN A 438 28.06 2.87 -3.47
CA ASN A 438 28.35 2.94 -4.89
C ASN A 438 27.38 2.13 -5.74
N LYS A 439 27.42 2.31 -7.05
CA LYS A 439 26.52 1.67 -7.99
C LYS A 439 26.52 0.13 -7.90
N TYR A 440 27.69 -0.47 -7.67
CA TYR A 440 27.81 -1.94 -7.59
C TYR A 440 27.12 -2.49 -6.34
N GLY A 441 27.33 -1.84 -5.19
CA GLY A 441 26.63 -2.20 -3.95
C GLY A 441 25.12 -2.08 -4.08
N ILE A 442 24.64 -0.99 -4.70
CA ILE A 442 23.21 -0.74 -4.90
C ILE A 442 22.58 -1.78 -5.84
N ILE A 443 23.20 -2.07 -6.97
CA ILE A 443 22.77 -3.10 -7.90
C ILE A 443 22.67 -4.47 -7.20
N SER A 444 23.75 -4.85 -6.51
CA SER A 444 23.82 -6.12 -5.80
C SER A 444 22.77 -6.20 -4.69
N GLY A 445 22.53 -5.11 -3.95
CA GLY A 445 21.53 -5.06 -2.88
C GLY A 445 20.09 -5.15 -3.38
N MET A 446 19.75 -4.46 -4.48
CA MET A 446 18.44 -4.57 -5.11
C MET A 446 18.13 -6.01 -5.55
N ILE A 447 19.08 -6.64 -6.23
CA ILE A 447 18.94 -8.03 -6.70
C ILE A 447 18.86 -8.98 -5.51
N ALA A 448 19.76 -8.82 -4.53
CA ALA A 448 19.80 -9.66 -3.34
C ALA A 448 18.50 -9.56 -2.51
N GLY A 449 18.00 -8.35 -2.28
CA GLY A 449 16.75 -8.11 -1.57
C GLY A 449 15.55 -8.71 -2.29
N GLY A 450 15.40 -8.40 -3.58
CA GLY A 450 14.31 -8.94 -4.39
C GLY A 450 14.33 -10.47 -4.49
N ALA A 451 15.50 -11.07 -4.75
CA ALA A 451 15.65 -12.53 -4.85
C ALA A 451 15.40 -13.22 -3.50
N MET A 452 15.89 -12.64 -2.39
CA MET A 452 15.77 -13.24 -1.06
C MET A 452 14.30 -13.36 -0.63
N ILE A 453 13.40 -12.51 -1.07
CA ILE A 453 11.96 -12.62 -0.82
C ILE A 453 11.41 -13.96 -1.33
N PHE A 454 11.76 -14.32 -2.58
CA PHE A 454 11.34 -15.59 -3.17
C PHE A 454 12.03 -16.79 -2.50
N ILE A 455 13.34 -16.70 -2.29
CA ILE A 455 14.15 -17.76 -1.66
C ILE A 455 13.62 -18.04 -0.25
N TRP A 456 13.36 -16.97 0.53
CA TRP A 456 12.88 -17.14 1.91
C TRP A 456 11.48 -17.71 1.93
N LYS A 457 10.52 -17.06 1.27
CA LYS A 457 9.11 -17.46 1.31
C LYS A 457 8.86 -18.86 0.77
N PHE A 458 9.42 -19.18 -0.38
CA PHE A 458 9.15 -20.47 -1.07
C PHE A 458 10.13 -21.58 -0.72
N GLY A 459 11.25 -21.27 -0.06
CA GLY A 459 12.29 -22.21 0.34
C GLY A 459 12.49 -22.24 1.84
N ILE A 460 13.20 -21.25 2.40
CA ILE A 460 13.72 -21.26 3.77
C ILE A 460 12.60 -21.29 4.82
N ALA A 461 11.55 -20.51 4.65
CA ALA A 461 10.43 -20.45 5.60
C ALA A 461 9.72 -21.79 5.82
N LYS A 462 9.80 -22.70 4.83
CA LYS A 462 9.24 -24.06 4.92
C LYS A 462 9.96 -24.96 5.93
N LEU A 463 11.15 -24.57 6.39
CA LEU A 463 11.89 -25.28 7.44
C LEU A 463 11.22 -25.12 8.81
N GLY A 464 10.33 -24.13 8.95
CA GLY A 464 9.60 -23.86 10.20
C GLY A 464 10.46 -23.25 11.31
N GLY A 465 9.91 -23.17 12.53
CA GLY A 465 10.59 -22.61 13.69
C GLY A 465 11.01 -21.16 13.48
N ILE A 466 12.26 -20.83 13.77
CA ILE A 466 12.83 -19.48 13.62
C ILE A 466 12.90 -19.01 12.15
N PHE A 467 12.80 -19.93 11.19
CA PHE A 467 12.80 -19.61 9.76
C PHE A 467 11.41 -19.20 9.24
N ALA A 468 10.35 -19.45 10.01
CA ALA A 468 8.99 -19.06 9.65
C ALA A 468 8.71 -17.56 9.86
N VAL A 469 9.74 -16.74 10.05
CA VAL A 469 9.62 -15.27 10.14
C VAL A 469 9.24 -14.67 8.80
N TYR A 470 8.56 -13.52 8.86
CA TYR A 470 8.14 -12.76 7.70
C TYR A 470 9.33 -12.42 6.80
N GLU A 471 9.22 -12.77 5.54
CA GLU A 471 10.30 -12.70 4.56
C GLU A 471 10.97 -11.33 4.44
N LEU A 472 10.26 -10.26 4.75
CA LEU A 472 10.80 -8.90 4.71
C LEU A 472 12.00 -8.73 5.65
N LEU A 473 11.92 -9.26 6.87
CA LEU A 473 12.96 -9.06 7.88
C LEU A 473 14.33 -9.62 7.43
N PRO A 474 14.47 -10.91 7.11
CA PRO A 474 15.74 -11.46 6.67
C PRO A 474 16.20 -10.88 5.33
N ALA A 475 15.29 -10.61 4.39
CA ALA A 475 15.65 -10.07 3.10
C ALA A 475 16.15 -8.62 3.19
N PHE A 476 15.55 -7.79 4.06
CA PHE A 476 16.00 -6.41 4.30
C PHE A 476 17.41 -6.39 4.91
N ILE A 477 17.66 -7.23 5.92
CA ILE A 477 18.97 -7.35 6.57
C ILE A 477 20.00 -7.83 5.54
N PHE A 478 19.68 -8.89 4.78
CA PHE A 478 20.57 -9.44 3.77
C PHE A 478 20.92 -8.42 2.68
N ALA A 479 19.93 -7.71 2.14
CA ALA A 479 20.16 -6.65 1.16
C ALA A 479 21.07 -5.54 1.72
N THR A 480 20.84 -5.13 2.97
CA THR A 480 21.67 -4.12 3.64
C THR A 480 23.13 -4.58 3.74
N LEU A 481 23.36 -5.82 4.20
CA LEU A 481 24.69 -6.39 4.31
C LEU A 481 25.39 -6.49 2.94
N VAL A 482 24.66 -6.93 1.91
CA VAL A 482 25.20 -7.00 0.54
C VAL A 482 25.59 -5.62 0.03
N ILE A 483 24.75 -4.58 0.23
CA ILE A 483 25.11 -3.21 -0.14
C ILE A 483 26.40 -2.77 0.55
N ILE A 484 26.53 -2.99 1.85
CA ILE A 484 27.70 -2.58 2.63
C ILE A 484 28.94 -3.34 2.14
N VAL A 485 28.89 -4.66 2.10
CA VAL A 485 30.06 -5.49 1.73
C VAL A 485 30.53 -5.19 0.32
N VAL A 486 29.61 -5.17 -0.67
CA VAL A 486 29.98 -4.90 -2.07
C VAL A 486 30.47 -3.47 -2.25
N SER A 487 29.82 -2.48 -1.61
CA SER A 487 30.31 -1.11 -1.70
C SER A 487 31.69 -0.95 -1.08
N LEU A 488 32.05 -1.64 -0.02
CA LEU A 488 33.36 -1.58 0.62
C LEU A 488 34.42 -2.33 -0.20
N ALA A 489 34.05 -3.49 -0.76
CA ALA A 489 34.93 -4.34 -1.56
C ALA A 489 35.24 -3.78 -2.96
N THR A 490 34.39 -2.89 -3.48
CA THR A 490 34.57 -2.24 -4.79
C THR A 490 35.11 -0.81 -4.65
N GLY A 491 35.51 -0.21 -5.77
CA GLY A 491 36.03 1.17 -5.80
C GLY A 491 35.08 2.21 -5.18
N LYS A 492 35.64 3.31 -4.65
CA LYS A 492 34.84 4.44 -4.17
C LYS A 492 34.00 5.01 -5.32
N PRO A 493 32.83 5.65 -5.04
CA PRO A 493 32.14 6.47 -6.04
C PRO A 493 33.09 7.52 -6.64
N SER A 494 32.80 7.98 -7.86
CA SER A 494 33.56 9.07 -8.46
C SER A 494 33.50 10.33 -7.58
N GLN A 495 34.51 11.19 -7.67
CA GLN A 495 34.55 12.43 -6.91
C GLN A 495 33.31 13.29 -7.19
N GLU A 496 32.89 13.37 -8.44
CA GLU A 496 31.69 14.08 -8.87
C GLU A 496 30.42 13.59 -8.15
N VAL A 497 30.20 12.28 -8.05
CA VAL A 497 29.07 11.67 -7.31
C VAL A 497 29.15 12.02 -5.83
N MET A 498 30.33 12.02 -5.24
CA MET A 498 30.54 12.36 -3.84
C MET A 498 30.32 13.85 -3.56
N ASP A 499 30.76 14.72 -4.44
CA ASP A 499 30.61 16.18 -4.32
C ASP A 499 29.15 16.59 -4.50
N LYS A 500 28.46 16.01 -5.47
CA LYS A 500 27.03 16.24 -5.66
C LYS A 500 26.20 15.77 -4.45
N PHE A 501 26.58 14.65 -3.84
CA PHE A 501 25.94 14.20 -2.59
C PHE A 501 26.11 15.23 -1.47
N GLU A 502 27.32 15.79 -1.27
CA GLU A 502 27.55 16.80 -0.22
C GLU A 502 26.88 18.14 -0.56
N GLU A 503 26.84 18.55 -1.83
CA GLU A 503 26.11 19.72 -2.28
C GLU A 503 24.65 19.65 -1.85
N VAL A 504 23.94 18.57 -2.23
CA VAL A 504 22.52 18.39 -1.89
C VAL A 504 22.32 18.22 -0.39
N LYS A 505 23.22 17.52 0.31
CA LYS A 505 23.17 17.39 1.77
C LYS A 505 23.26 18.76 2.47
N ASN A 506 24.04 19.69 1.94
CA ASN A 506 24.16 21.03 2.50
C ASN A 506 22.92 21.90 2.26
N MET A 507 22.14 21.64 1.21
CA MET A 507 20.83 22.27 1.01
C MET A 507 19.81 21.88 2.10
N SER A 508 20.07 20.80 2.83
CA SER A 508 19.18 20.30 3.88
C SER A 508 19.41 20.90 5.26
N LYS A 509 20.49 21.67 5.43
CA LYS A 509 20.82 22.40 6.66
C LYS A 509 20.16 23.76 6.69
#